data_e09ea20238516a75625d0dbb3a2bc58e
#
_entry.id   e09ea20238516a75625d0dbb3a2bc58e
#
_cell.length_a   1.000
_cell.length_b   1.000
_cell.length_c   1.000
_cell.angle_alpha   90.00
_cell.angle_beta   90.00
_cell.angle_gamma   90.00
#
_symmetry.space_group_name_H-M   'P 1'
#
loop_
_entity.id
_entity.type
_entity.pdbx_description
1 polymer ?
#
loop_
_entity_poly.entity_id
_entity_poly.type
_entity_poly.pdbx_seq_one_letter_code
_entity_poly.pdbx_strand_id
1 'polypeptide(L)'
;GEDGKRYLFTNNGWITPLSDDGLKVTGKSRKVYDGWEYPANWVTEGKDMYLESPKLLYKDGYYYMMSAEGGTAGPATSHMCVVARSKSVFGPWENSPYNPVVHTYSASENWWSKGHGTLIDDVNGNWWVVYHAYANGYHTLGRSTLIEPIEWTSDGWCRTAQDAVWLSENRQPEWKMELSDDFSKPELGLQWTFWKEYAPKALTF
;
A
#
# COMPACT_ATOMS: atom_id res chain seq x y z
N GLY A 1 -15.57 -9.89 8.22
CA GLY A 1 -16.74 -9.15 7.69
C GLY A 1 -17.74 -8.78 8.78
N GLU A 2 -18.75 -8.05 8.42
CA GLU A 2 -19.87 -7.63 9.28
C GLU A 2 -20.68 -8.80 9.84
N ASP A 3 -20.57 -9.95 9.23
CA ASP A 3 -21.19 -11.22 9.67
C ASP A 3 -20.33 -11.98 10.71
N GLY A 4 -19.24 -11.37 11.18
CA GLY A 4 -18.29 -11.96 12.12
C GLY A 4 -17.37 -13.01 11.53
N LYS A 5 -17.44 -13.26 10.22
CA LYS A 5 -16.60 -14.25 9.54
C LYS A 5 -15.30 -13.64 9.00
N ARG A 6 -14.34 -14.50 8.74
CA ARG A 6 -13.05 -14.13 8.16
C ARG A 6 -13.05 -14.33 6.65
N TYR A 7 -12.40 -13.39 5.97
CA TYR A 7 -12.28 -13.38 4.52
C TYR A 7 -10.87 -12.99 4.10
N LEU A 8 -10.40 -13.58 3.02
CA LEU A 8 -9.16 -13.21 2.36
C LEU A 8 -9.51 -12.42 1.09
N PHE A 9 -9.01 -11.19 0.99
CA PHE A 9 -9.02 -10.44 -0.25
C PHE A 9 -7.75 -10.74 -1.04
N THR A 10 -7.91 -10.90 -2.34
CA THR A 10 -6.79 -11.15 -3.26
C THR A 10 -6.87 -10.24 -4.48
N ASN A 11 -5.84 -10.29 -5.32
CA ASN A 11 -5.75 -9.52 -6.55
C ASN A 11 -7.02 -9.64 -7.41
N ASN A 12 -7.25 -8.63 -8.25
CA ASN A 12 -8.42 -8.55 -9.14
C ASN A 12 -9.78 -8.54 -8.42
N GLY A 13 -9.81 -8.06 -7.16
CA GLY A 13 -11.04 -7.84 -6.41
C GLY A 13 -11.78 -9.10 -5.98
N TRP A 14 -11.07 -10.20 -5.76
CA TRP A 14 -11.64 -11.44 -5.28
C TRP A 14 -11.65 -11.51 -3.76
N ILE A 15 -12.71 -12.13 -3.21
CA ILE A 15 -12.87 -12.44 -1.78
C ILE A 15 -13.13 -13.94 -1.60
N THR A 16 -12.46 -14.53 -0.62
CA THR A 16 -12.53 -15.96 -0.32
C THR A 16 -12.85 -16.16 1.16
N PRO A 17 -13.88 -16.93 1.53
CA PRO A 17 -14.21 -17.19 2.92
C PRO A 17 -13.18 -18.11 3.58
N LEU A 18 -12.84 -17.80 4.83
CA LEU A 18 -11.90 -18.57 5.65
C LEU A 18 -12.60 -19.18 6.87
N SER A 19 -11.96 -20.19 7.46
CA SER A 19 -12.30 -20.73 8.77
C SER A 19 -12.11 -19.68 9.87
N ASP A 20 -12.69 -19.92 11.05
CA ASP A 20 -12.61 -18.99 12.19
C ASP A 20 -11.20 -18.74 12.69
N ASP A 21 -10.28 -19.69 12.50
CA ASP A 21 -8.84 -19.55 12.78
C ASP A 21 -8.08 -18.82 11.63
N GLY A 22 -8.72 -18.65 10.46
CA GLY A 22 -8.13 -18.02 9.27
C GLY A 22 -7.20 -18.93 8.47
N LEU A 23 -7.07 -20.20 8.82
CA LEU A 23 -6.05 -21.09 8.25
C LEU A 23 -6.54 -21.95 7.08
N LYS A 24 -7.85 -21.98 6.83
CA LYS A 24 -8.44 -22.83 5.78
C LYS A 24 -9.46 -22.06 4.96
N VAL A 25 -9.50 -22.32 3.68
CA VAL A 25 -10.57 -21.87 2.79
C VAL A 25 -11.82 -22.71 3.04
N THR A 26 -12.97 -22.06 3.26
CA THR A 26 -14.23 -22.74 3.61
C THR A 26 -15.29 -22.67 2.51
N GLY A 27 -15.00 -21.95 1.40
CA GLY A 27 -15.97 -21.82 0.31
C GLY A 27 -15.33 -21.28 -0.97
N LYS A 28 -16.15 -21.08 -1.98
CA LYS A 28 -15.70 -20.54 -3.27
C LYS A 28 -15.39 -19.06 -3.18
N SER A 29 -14.33 -18.65 -3.87
CA SER A 29 -14.03 -17.24 -4.09
C SER A 29 -15.09 -16.60 -4.99
N ARG A 30 -15.34 -15.32 -4.78
CA ARG A 30 -16.20 -14.51 -5.65
C ARG A 30 -15.57 -13.14 -5.90
N LYS A 31 -15.83 -12.57 -7.05
CA LYS A 31 -15.40 -11.21 -7.37
C LYS A 31 -16.37 -10.23 -6.73
N VAL A 32 -15.82 -9.19 -6.07
CA VAL A 32 -16.60 -8.16 -5.36
C VAL A 32 -16.18 -6.74 -5.73
N TYR A 33 -15.08 -6.58 -6.46
CA TYR A 33 -14.57 -5.28 -6.87
C TYR A 33 -13.87 -5.38 -8.22
N ASP A 34 -14.06 -4.38 -9.08
CA ASP A 34 -13.51 -4.34 -10.45
C ASP A 34 -12.34 -3.35 -10.60
N GLY A 35 -11.99 -2.62 -9.55
CA GLY A 35 -10.97 -1.58 -9.59
C GLY A 35 -11.55 -0.19 -9.86
N TRP A 36 -10.65 0.77 -9.97
CA TRP A 36 -10.95 2.14 -10.37
C TRP A 36 -10.61 2.32 -11.86
N GLU A 37 -11.56 2.78 -12.64
CA GLU A 37 -11.34 3.07 -14.04
C GLU A 37 -10.60 4.41 -14.19
N TYR A 38 -9.28 4.34 -14.38
CA TYR A 38 -8.45 5.52 -14.59
C TYR A 38 -8.62 6.08 -16.02
N PRO A 39 -8.27 7.37 -16.25
CA PRO A 39 -8.44 8.00 -17.57
C PRO A 39 -7.78 7.20 -18.71
N ALA A 40 -8.51 6.99 -19.80
CA ALA A 40 -8.08 6.14 -20.91
C ALA A 40 -6.80 6.63 -21.63
N ASN A 41 -6.41 7.89 -21.44
CA ASN A 41 -5.17 8.46 -21.98
C ASN A 41 -3.95 8.25 -21.07
N TRP A 42 -4.12 7.64 -19.89
CA TRP A 42 -3.00 7.32 -19.03
C TRP A 42 -2.23 6.11 -19.56
N VAL A 43 -0.92 6.18 -19.45
CA VAL A 43 -0.04 5.10 -19.89
C VAL A 43 0.38 4.28 -18.66
N THR A 44 0.01 3.01 -18.68
CA THR A 44 0.30 2.04 -17.62
C THR A 44 1.20 0.91 -18.13
N GLU A 45 1.53 -0.06 -17.30
CA GLU A 45 2.46 -1.16 -17.63
C GLU A 45 1.98 -2.06 -18.79
N GLY A 46 0.73 -2.05 -19.11
CA GLY A 46 0.18 -2.88 -20.17
C GLY A 46 -1.31 -2.62 -20.37
N LYS A 47 -2.00 -3.63 -20.89
CA LYS A 47 -3.45 -3.54 -21.09
C LYS A 47 -4.25 -3.93 -19.87
N ASP A 48 -3.62 -4.62 -18.93
CA ASP A 48 -4.26 -5.07 -17.69
C ASP A 48 -4.18 -3.97 -16.63
N MET A 49 -5.21 -3.87 -15.81
CA MET A 49 -5.28 -2.91 -14.71
C MET A 49 -4.24 -3.18 -13.61
N TYR A 50 -3.77 -4.43 -13.49
CA TYR A 50 -2.90 -4.88 -12.40
C TYR A 50 -3.46 -4.53 -11.01
N LEU A 51 -4.78 -4.75 -10.83
CA LEU A 51 -5.45 -4.55 -9.54
C LEU A 51 -4.93 -5.55 -8.52
N GLU A 52 -4.14 -5.05 -7.57
CA GLU A 52 -3.45 -5.90 -6.61
C GLU A 52 -3.35 -5.30 -5.21
N SER A 53 -2.87 -6.13 -4.28
CA SER A 53 -2.52 -5.70 -2.92
C SER A 53 -3.67 -5.02 -2.17
N PRO A 54 -4.88 -5.58 -2.15
CA PRO A 54 -5.99 -4.99 -1.40
C PRO A 54 -5.69 -5.03 0.11
N LYS A 55 -5.72 -3.86 0.75
CA LYS A 55 -5.57 -3.71 2.19
C LYS A 55 -6.79 -3.02 2.75
N LEU A 56 -7.41 -3.64 3.74
CA LEU A 56 -8.66 -3.17 4.30
C LEU A 56 -8.46 -2.57 5.68
N LEU A 57 -9.16 -1.47 5.93
CA LEU A 57 -9.38 -0.93 7.25
C LEU A 57 -10.88 -0.69 7.45
N TYR A 58 -11.34 -0.69 8.72
CA TYR A 58 -12.69 -0.34 9.06
C TYR A 58 -12.69 0.97 9.85
N LYS A 59 -13.42 1.97 9.35
CA LYS A 59 -13.47 3.30 9.95
C LYS A 59 -14.83 3.94 9.72
N ASP A 60 -15.41 4.51 10.76
CA ASP A 60 -16.67 5.28 10.71
C ASP A 60 -17.82 4.59 9.96
N GLY A 61 -17.95 3.26 10.17
CA GLY A 61 -19.02 2.45 9.57
C GLY A 61 -18.80 2.00 8.14
N TYR A 62 -17.58 2.21 7.59
CA TYR A 62 -17.18 1.76 6.27
C TYR A 62 -15.94 0.88 6.33
N TYR A 63 -15.91 -0.12 5.45
CA TYR A 63 -14.67 -0.76 5.02
C TYR A 63 -14.04 0.10 3.93
N TYR A 64 -12.79 0.47 4.11
CA TYR A 64 -11.96 1.10 3.10
C TYR A 64 -10.98 0.08 2.57
N MET A 65 -10.84 0.01 1.27
CA MET A 65 -9.88 -0.85 0.59
C MET A 65 -8.93 0.03 -0.22
N MET A 66 -7.66 0.02 0.16
CA MET A 66 -6.60 0.58 -0.65
C MET A 66 -6.01 -0.53 -1.52
N SER A 67 -5.91 -0.29 -2.80
CA SER A 67 -5.34 -1.20 -3.79
C SER A 67 -4.30 -0.50 -4.64
N ALA A 68 -3.47 -1.27 -5.31
CA ALA A 68 -2.58 -0.79 -6.35
C ALA A 68 -3.17 -1.07 -7.73
N GLU A 69 -2.91 -0.17 -8.67
CA GLU A 69 -3.26 -0.32 -10.09
C GLU A 69 -2.14 0.18 -11.00
N GLY A 70 -2.19 -0.16 -12.28
CA GLY A 70 -1.35 0.34 -13.36
C GLY A 70 -0.01 -0.35 -13.53
N GLY A 71 0.41 -1.16 -12.58
CA GLY A 71 1.67 -1.92 -12.63
C GLY A 71 2.91 -1.07 -12.34
N THR A 72 3.91 -1.69 -11.71
CA THR A 72 5.13 -1.01 -11.24
C THR A 72 6.30 -1.06 -12.23
N ALA A 73 6.29 -2.00 -13.18
CA ALA A 73 7.37 -2.17 -14.17
C ALA A 73 7.16 -1.37 -15.47
N GLY A 74 6.08 -0.62 -15.55
CA GLY A 74 5.76 0.25 -16.68
C GLY A 74 6.51 1.59 -16.68
N PRO A 75 6.00 2.57 -17.43
CA PRO A 75 6.57 3.92 -17.44
C PRO A 75 6.47 4.59 -16.06
N ALA A 76 7.20 5.68 -15.87
CA ALA A 76 7.27 6.44 -14.62
C ALA A 76 5.89 6.77 -14.01
N THR A 77 4.89 6.94 -14.85
CA THR A 77 3.52 7.34 -14.49
C THR A 77 2.53 6.17 -14.42
N SER A 78 2.99 4.91 -14.41
CA SER A 78 2.07 3.77 -14.54
C SER A 78 1.37 3.40 -13.23
N HIS A 79 2.11 3.37 -12.13
CA HIS A 79 1.63 2.81 -10.87
C HIS A 79 0.87 3.84 -10.02
N MET A 80 -0.09 3.35 -9.21
CA MET A 80 -0.89 4.23 -8.37
C MET A 80 -1.48 3.49 -7.16
N CYS A 81 -1.86 4.26 -6.12
CA CYS A 81 -2.72 3.80 -5.04
C CYS A 81 -4.12 4.34 -5.23
N VAL A 82 -5.10 3.48 -5.19
CA VAL A 82 -6.52 3.83 -5.29
C VAL A 82 -7.28 3.37 -4.04
N VAL A 83 -8.36 4.06 -3.72
CA VAL A 83 -9.20 3.75 -2.57
C VAL A 83 -10.65 3.58 -3.00
N ALA A 84 -11.27 2.53 -2.48
CA ALA A 84 -12.72 2.34 -2.53
C ALA A 84 -13.26 2.12 -1.11
N ARG A 85 -14.56 2.38 -0.89
CA ARG A 85 -15.22 2.07 0.38
C ARG A 85 -16.53 1.34 0.18
N SER A 86 -16.97 0.60 1.20
CA SER A 86 -18.26 -0.06 1.23
C SER A 86 -18.74 -0.24 2.66
N LYS A 87 -20.04 -0.37 2.86
CA LYS A 87 -20.63 -0.78 4.16
C LYS A 87 -20.55 -2.29 4.40
N SER A 88 -20.24 -3.05 3.36
CA SER A 88 -20.09 -4.51 3.42
C SER A 88 -18.78 -4.93 2.74
N VAL A 89 -18.10 -5.93 3.29
CA VAL A 89 -16.92 -6.53 2.62
C VAL A 89 -17.24 -7.11 1.25
N PHE A 90 -18.53 -7.31 0.97
CA PHE A 90 -19.01 -7.83 -0.31
C PHE A 90 -19.40 -6.76 -1.33
N GLY A 91 -19.27 -5.49 -0.97
CA GLY A 91 -19.74 -4.38 -1.79
C GLY A 91 -21.25 -4.07 -1.63
N PRO A 92 -21.79 -3.20 -2.48
CA PRO A 92 -21.08 -2.56 -3.58
C PRO A 92 -19.96 -1.62 -3.08
N TRP A 93 -18.84 -1.60 -3.80
CA TRP A 93 -17.72 -0.73 -3.53
C TRP A 93 -17.85 0.58 -4.31
N GLU A 94 -17.72 1.69 -3.59
CA GLU A 94 -17.72 3.05 -4.14
C GLU A 94 -16.27 3.51 -4.27
N ASN A 95 -15.85 3.92 -5.45
CA ASN A 95 -14.51 4.49 -5.67
C ASN A 95 -14.40 5.91 -5.13
N SER A 96 -13.25 6.24 -4.55
CA SER A 96 -12.96 7.59 -4.08
C SER A 96 -12.98 8.58 -5.24
N PRO A 97 -13.64 9.76 -5.09
CA PRO A 97 -13.56 10.83 -6.06
C PRO A 97 -12.16 11.49 -6.10
N TYR A 98 -11.31 11.16 -5.13
CA TYR A 98 -9.94 11.67 -5.00
C TYR A 98 -8.89 10.68 -5.54
N ASN A 99 -9.32 9.59 -6.20
CA ASN A 99 -8.39 8.66 -6.83
C ASN A 99 -7.63 9.31 -8.01
N PRO A 100 -6.35 8.98 -8.18
CA PRO A 100 -5.54 8.16 -7.30
C PRO A 100 -5.05 8.95 -6.07
N VAL A 101 -4.98 8.27 -4.91
CA VAL A 101 -4.49 8.88 -3.66
C VAL A 101 -2.99 9.14 -3.73
N VAL A 102 -2.24 8.23 -4.35
CA VAL A 102 -0.80 8.36 -4.62
C VAL A 102 -0.54 8.01 -6.06
N HIS A 103 0.21 8.86 -6.76
CA HIS A 103 0.54 8.67 -8.17
C HIS A 103 1.73 9.54 -8.58
N THR A 104 2.42 9.16 -9.65
CA THR A 104 3.41 9.98 -10.35
C THR A 104 2.77 10.55 -11.60
N TYR A 105 2.58 11.86 -11.67
CA TYR A 105 1.92 12.54 -12.79
C TYR A 105 2.85 12.91 -13.94
N SER A 106 4.17 12.98 -13.68
CA SER A 106 5.17 13.35 -14.66
C SER A 106 6.48 12.59 -14.48
N ALA A 107 7.10 12.18 -15.58
CA ALA A 107 8.44 11.60 -15.56
C ALA A 107 9.54 12.59 -15.10
N SER A 108 9.22 13.87 -14.91
CA SER A 108 10.13 14.85 -14.31
C SER A 108 10.11 14.85 -12.77
N GLU A 109 9.17 14.14 -12.14
CA GLU A 109 9.13 14.00 -10.69
C GLU A 109 10.35 13.21 -10.16
N ASN A 110 10.70 13.45 -8.89
CA ASN A 110 11.82 12.78 -8.22
C ASN A 110 11.55 11.28 -7.97
N TRP A 111 10.28 10.89 -7.93
CA TRP A 111 9.87 9.52 -7.62
C TRP A 111 8.92 8.99 -8.69
N TRP A 112 9.28 7.84 -9.26
CA TRP A 112 8.55 7.18 -10.33
C TRP A 112 7.78 5.97 -9.83
N SER A 113 6.66 5.67 -10.50
CA SER A 113 5.82 4.50 -10.22
C SER A 113 5.44 4.41 -8.75
N LYS A 114 4.98 5.52 -8.17
CA LYS A 114 4.45 5.56 -6.81
C LYS A 114 3.22 4.68 -6.70
N GLY A 115 3.22 3.71 -5.81
CA GLY A 115 2.08 2.79 -5.67
C GLY A 115 2.25 1.74 -4.58
N HIS A 116 1.34 0.76 -4.58
CA HIS A 116 1.32 -0.37 -3.65
C HIS A 116 1.24 0.06 -2.17
N GLY A 117 0.39 1.04 -1.88
CA GLY A 117 0.32 1.69 -0.58
C GLY A 117 -0.44 0.93 0.48
N THR A 118 -0.23 1.35 1.72
CA THR A 118 -0.96 0.91 2.91
C THR A 118 -1.27 2.14 3.76
N LEU A 119 -2.53 2.29 4.18
CA LEU A 119 -2.92 3.30 5.16
C LEU A 119 -2.56 2.82 6.57
N ILE A 120 -1.95 3.68 7.34
CA ILE A 120 -1.61 3.44 8.75
C ILE A 120 -1.93 4.68 9.57
N ASP A 121 -2.19 4.49 10.85
CA ASP A 121 -2.28 5.56 11.83
C ASP A 121 -1.11 5.47 12.82
N ASP A 122 -0.69 6.62 13.33
CA ASP A 122 0.34 6.71 14.37
C ASP A 122 -0.29 6.77 15.77
N VAL A 123 0.56 6.74 16.78
CA VAL A 123 0.14 6.78 18.20
C VAL A 123 -0.58 8.08 18.59
N ASN A 124 -0.50 9.11 17.78
CA ASN A 124 -1.17 10.39 17.97
C ASN A 124 -2.50 10.48 17.18
N GLY A 125 -2.84 9.44 16.41
CA GLY A 125 -4.01 9.39 15.55
C GLY A 125 -3.86 10.10 14.21
N ASN A 126 -2.64 10.48 13.83
CA ASN A 126 -2.38 11.00 12.50
C ASN A 126 -2.34 9.85 11.48
N TRP A 127 -2.79 10.12 10.28
CA TRP A 127 -2.85 9.12 9.22
C TRP A 127 -1.76 9.32 8.18
N TRP A 128 -1.27 8.20 7.67
CA TRP A 128 -0.19 8.13 6.70
C TRP A 128 -0.49 7.10 5.62
N VAL A 129 0.10 7.30 4.45
CA VAL A 129 0.23 6.24 3.44
C VAL A 129 1.70 5.87 3.31
N VAL A 130 1.99 4.59 3.48
CA VAL A 130 3.31 4.00 3.20
C VAL A 130 3.22 3.31 1.85
N TYR A 131 4.11 3.62 0.94
CA TYR A 131 4.10 3.10 -0.43
C TYR A 131 5.53 2.94 -0.96
N HIS A 132 5.70 2.43 -2.16
CA HIS A 132 7.01 2.35 -2.79
C HIS A 132 7.09 3.16 -4.08
N ALA A 133 8.32 3.53 -4.46
CA ALA A 133 8.62 4.20 -5.71
C ALA A 133 10.08 4.00 -6.12
N TYR A 134 10.41 4.23 -7.38
CA TYR A 134 11.79 4.34 -7.85
C TYR A 134 12.27 5.78 -7.78
N ALA A 135 13.51 5.99 -7.33
CA ALA A 135 14.15 7.29 -7.49
C ALA A 135 14.42 7.55 -8.98
N ASN A 136 14.05 8.73 -9.47
CA ASN A 136 14.31 9.15 -10.86
C ASN A 136 15.81 9.11 -11.16
N GLY A 137 16.18 8.44 -12.24
CA GLY A 137 17.57 8.20 -12.63
C GLY A 137 18.25 7.01 -11.94
N TYR A 138 17.60 6.38 -10.96
CA TYR A 138 18.17 5.28 -10.16
C TYR A 138 17.31 4.04 -10.14
N HIS A 139 16.56 3.79 -11.21
CA HIS A 139 15.62 2.67 -11.33
C HIS A 139 16.27 1.30 -11.00
N THR A 140 17.53 1.11 -11.35
CA THR A 140 18.27 -0.14 -11.12
C THR A 140 18.60 -0.40 -9.63
N LEU A 141 18.51 0.62 -8.78
CA LEU A 141 18.66 0.44 -7.32
C LEU A 141 17.43 -0.15 -6.65
N GLY A 142 16.34 -0.37 -7.43
CA GLY A 142 15.10 -0.89 -6.93
C GLY A 142 14.20 0.20 -6.33
N ARG A 143 13.18 -0.24 -5.61
CA ARG A 143 12.14 0.62 -5.04
C ARG A 143 12.48 1.01 -3.61
N SER A 144 12.33 2.29 -3.31
CA SER A 144 12.41 2.81 -1.95
C SER A 144 11.04 2.81 -1.28
N THR A 145 11.01 2.65 0.03
CA THR A 145 9.79 2.85 0.82
C THR A 145 9.65 4.34 1.16
N LEU A 146 8.50 4.89 0.87
CA LEU A 146 8.15 6.29 1.11
C LEU A 146 6.94 6.37 2.03
N ILE A 147 6.77 7.53 2.66
CA ILE A 147 5.64 7.83 3.52
C ILE A 147 5.16 9.25 3.22
N GLU A 148 3.85 9.41 3.10
CA GLU A 148 3.20 10.73 2.97
C GLU A 148 2.03 10.83 3.96
N PRO A 149 1.76 12.04 4.47
CA PRO A 149 0.63 12.27 5.36
C PRO A 149 -0.70 12.16 4.61
N ILE A 150 -1.70 11.65 5.31
CA ILE A 150 -3.08 11.53 4.85
C ILE A 150 -3.99 12.42 5.67
N GLU A 151 -4.87 13.14 5.00
CA GLU A 151 -6.01 13.78 5.63
C GLU A 151 -7.32 13.06 5.27
N TRP A 152 -8.25 13.03 6.23
CA TRP A 152 -9.61 12.58 6.01
C TRP A 152 -10.50 13.77 5.72
N THR A 153 -11.16 13.75 4.58
CA THR A 153 -12.05 14.81 4.14
C THR A 153 -13.40 14.77 4.89
N SER A 154 -14.13 15.85 4.86
CA SER A 154 -15.44 15.95 5.54
C SER A 154 -16.49 15.01 4.98
N ASP A 155 -16.34 14.54 3.74
CA ASP A 155 -17.20 13.53 3.10
C ASP A 155 -16.73 12.09 3.34
N GLY A 156 -15.73 11.92 4.22
CA GLY A 156 -15.25 10.63 4.72
C GLY A 156 -14.32 9.90 3.76
N TRP A 157 -13.60 10.60 2.91
CA TRP A 157 -12.54 10.01 2.08
C TRP A 157 -11.15 10.40 2.58
N CYS A 158 -10.14 9.68 2.12
CA CYS A 158 -8.75 10.03 2.39
C CYS A 158 -8.05 10.52 1.12
N ARG A 159 -7.12 11.44 1.30
CA ARG A 159 -6.20 11.93 0.27
C ARG A 159 -4.87 12.32 0.91
N THR A 160 -3.81 12.45 0.12
CA THR A 160 -2.54 12.99 0.62
C THR A 160 -2.76 14.44 1.08
N ALA A 161 -2.25 14.76 2.27
CA ALA A 161 -2.34 16.09 2.84
C ALA A 161 -1.35 17.01 2.13
N GLN A 162 -1.84 18.14 1.59
CA GLN A 162 -0.98 19.10 0.87
C GLN A 162 -0.24 20.04 1.82
N ASP A 163 -0.84 20.34 2.98
CA ASP A 163 -0.29 21.25 3.99
C ASP A 163 -0.29 20.56 5.37
N ALA A 164 0.61 19.62 5.55
CA ALA A 164 0.73 18.91 6.83
C ALA A 164 1.46 19.76 7.88
N VAL A 165 0.85 20.86 8.32
CA VAL A 165 1.38 21.75 9.38
C VAL A 165 1.69 20.98 10.65
N TRP A 166 0.91 19.95 10.97
CA TRP A 166 1.11 19.07 12.12
C TRP A 166 2.40 18.22 12.06
N LEU A 167 3.04 18.07 10.89
CA LEU A 167 4.36 17.44 10.76
C LEU A 167 5.44 18.23 11.48
N SER A 168 5.33 19.56 11.53
CA SER A 168 6.28 20.43 12.24
C SER A 168 6.09 20.41 13.76
N GLU A 169 4.90 20.04 14.22
CA GLU A 169 4.54 20.02 15.64
C GLU A 169 4.79 18.66 16.29
N ASN A 170 4.71 17.58 15.52
CA ASN A 170 4.97 16.22 15.98
C ASN A 170 6.40 15.81 15.62
N ARG A 171 7.37 16.17 16.47
CA ARG A 171 8.71 15.62 16.34
C ARG A 171 8.65 14.11 16.53
N GLN A 172 8.88 13.38 15.44
CA GLN A 172 9.10 11.94 15.51
C GLN A 172 10.27 11.67 16.46
N PRO A 173 10.18 10.66 17.31
CA PRO A 173 11.35 10.24 18.10
C PRO A 173 12.49 9.93 17.12
N GLU A 174 13.69 10.41 17.43
CA GLU A 174 14.87 10.04 16.66
C GLU A 174 15.09 8.53 16.79
N TRP A 175 14.64 7.80 15.79
CA TRP A 175 14.99 6.40 15.65
C TRP A 175 16.43 6.32 15.12
N LYS A 176 17.33 5.92 15.98
CA LYS A 176 18.68 5.54 15.57
C LYS A 176 18.71 4.02 15.37
N MET A 177 18.28 3.57 14.21
CA MET A 177 18.62 2.24 13.76
C MET A 177 19.99 2.31 13.11
N GLU A 178 20.92 1.47 13.54
CA GLU A 178 22.20 1.31 12.86
C GLU A 178 21.92 0.80 11.45
N LEU A 179 22.30 1.58 10.44
CA LEU A 179 22.15 1.21 9.03
C LEU A 179 23.33 0.38 8.52
N SER A 180 24.43 0.39 9.26
CA SER A 180 25.64 -0.35 8.96
C SER A 180 25.88 -1.41 10.02
N ASP A 181 26.61 -2.45 9.66
CA ASP A 181 27.02 -3.52 10.55
C ASP A 181 28.53 -3.69 10.43
N ASP A 182 29.24 -3.73 11.53
CA ASP A 182 30.66 -4.00 11.60
C ASP A 182 30.96 -5.49 11.76
N PHE A 183 29.90 -6.31 11.82
CA PHE A 183 29.93 -7.76 12.01
C PHE A 183 30.67 -8.21 13.27
N SER A 184 30.72 -7.37 14.30
CA SER A 184 31.32 -7.69 15.59
C SER A 184 30.45 -8.58 16.47
N LYS A 185 29.14 -8.74 16.11
CA LYS A 185 28.20 -9.58 16.81
C LYS A 185 27.97 -10.89 16.05
N PRO A 186 27.66 -12.00 16.74
CA PRO A 186 27.40 -13.29 16.09
C PRO A 186 26.02 -13.38 15.44
N GLU A 187 25.26 -12.28 15.41
CA GLU A 187 23.89 -12.21 14.90
C GLU A 187 23.74 -10.95 14.02
N LEU A 188 23.00 -11.11 12.94
CA LEU A 188 22.63 -9.98 12.08
C LEU A 188 21.54 -9.13 12.75
N GLY A 189 21.68 -7.81 12.66
CA GLY A 189 20.66 -6.87 13.11
C GLY A 189 19.45 -6.81 12.17
N LEU A 190 18.42 -6.03 12.59
CA LEU A 190 17.16 -5.90 11.84
C LEU A 190 17.32 -5.19 10.49
N GLN A 191 18.44 -4.53 10.24
CA GLN A 191 18.77 -3.88 8.97
C GLN A 191 19.05 -4.87 7.83
N TRP A 192 19.26 -6.15 8.15
CA TRP A 192 19.55 -7.18 7.16
C TRP A 192 18.30 -7.92 6.72
N THR A 193 18.17 -8.12 5.42
CA THR A 193 17.11 -8.93 4.81
C THR A 193 17.71 -9.86 3.76
N PHE A 194 17.06 -11.00 3.55
CA PHE A 194 17.48 -11.99 2.58
C PHE A 194 16.47 -12.10 1.45
N TRP A 195 16.97 -12.24 0.23
CA TRP A 195 16.11 -12.51 -0.91
C TRP A 195 15.63 -13.96 -0.89
N LYS A 196 14.31 -14.16 -0.82
CA LYS A 196 13.59 -15.44 -0.83
C LYS A 196 13.78 -16.33 0.39
N GLU A 197 15.00 -16.57 0.85
CA GLU A 197 15.28 -17.55 1.90
C GLU A 197 16.32 -16.99 2.88
N TYR A 198 16.03 -17.17 4.15
CA TYR A 198 17.00 -16.88 5.21
C TYR A 198 18.00 -18.03 5.32
N ALA A 199 19.24 -17.79 4.96
CA ALA A 199 20.31 -18.77 4.97
C ALA A 199 21.44 -18.41 5.96
N PRO A 200 21.17 -18.43 7.30
CA PRO A 200 22.15 -17.99 8.31
C PRO A 200 23.42 -18.85 8.30
N LYS A 201 23.35 -20.10 7.86
CA LYS A 201 24.50 -21.01 7.74
C LYS A 201 25.48 -20.64 6.62
N ALA A 202 25.08 -19.76 5.70
CA ALA A 202 25.95 -19.26 4.65
C ALA A 202 26.84 -18.08 5.11
N LEU A 203 26.64 -17.62 6.34
CA LEU A 203 27.37 -16.50 6.93
C LEU A 203 28.31 -17.02 8.03
N THR A 204 29.53 -16.55 8.01
CA THR A 204 30.52 -16.74 9.07
C THR A 204 30.89 -15.38 9.63
N PHE A 205 30.90 -15.22 10.94
CA PHE A 205 31.28 -14.02 11.67
C PHE A 205 32.61 -14.23 12.36
#